data_e7d56428fe312cecbb1db898db25b63a
#
_entry.id   e7d56428fe312cecbb1db898db25b63a
#
_cell.length_a   1.000
_cell.length_b   1.000
_cell.length_c   1.000
_cell.angle_alpha   90.00
_cell.angle_beta   90.00
_cell.angle_gamma   90.00
#
_symmetry.space_group_name_H-M   'P 1'
#
loop_
_entity.id
_entity.type
_entity.pdbx_description
1 polymer ?
#
loop_
_entity_poly.entity_id
_entity_poly.type
_entity_poly.pdbx_seq_one_letter_code
_entity_poly.pdbx_strand_id
1 'polypeptide(L)'
;MPGLERRLRAELTGEVQFDRFSRGRYATDASHYQVMPIGVVAPRTIEEADRAIAIARGEGASVLARGGGTSQAGQTVGKSLVVDCSKYLSRILDLDVKRARCTVEPGIVLDDLNRQLKTHGLWFPVDISTSSRATIGGMAGNNSCGGRSMRYGTMRDNVISIEALLADGTLAHFGRIGGNLKDVPTPLRPLAKDLLAIGAREADEITARFPKVQRRVGGYNLDALVPGKNDINLAHVLIGSEGTLAFSTRIELKLSPLLGRRAVGVCHFGSFSEAMNSAQHIVRLKPIAVELM
;
A
#
# COMPACT_ATOMS: atom_id res chain seq x y z
N MET A 1 22.25 -16.54 -11.33
CA MET A 1 21.20 -17.50 -11.73
C MET A 1 20.93 -17.41 -13.24
N PRO A 2 21.67 -18.16 -14.08
CA PRO A 2 21.51 -18.07 -15.55
C PRO A 2 20.14 -18.54 -16.05
N GLY A 3 19.47 -19.43 -15.32
CA GLY A 3 18.13 -19.92 -15.66
C GLY A 3 17.05 -18.85 -15.52
N LEU A 4 17.08 -18.07 -14.44
CA LEU A 4 16.10 -17.02 -14.15
C LEU A 4 16.05 -15.96 -15.27
N GLU A 5 17.20 -15.36 -15.62
CA GLU A 5 17.25 -14.32 -16.65
C GLU A 5 16.77 -14.84 -18.01
N ARG A 6 17.26 -16.03 -18.42
CA ARG A 6 16.88 -16.63 -19.70
C ARG A 6 15.38 -16.88 -19.81
N ARG A 7 14.76 -17.42 -18.74
CA ARG A 7 13.32 -17.68 -18.72
C ARG A 7 12.51 -16.38 -18.74
N LEU A 8 12.89 -15.40 -17.92
CA LEU A 8 12.20 -14.11 -17.91
C LEU A 8 12.25 -13.45 -19.29
N ARG A 9 13.41 -13.45 -19.98
CA ARG A 9 13.54 -12.88 -21.33
C ARG A 9 12.76 -13.65 -22.40
N ALA A 10 12.58 -14.95 -22.23
CA ALA A 10 11.85 -15.79 -23.18
C ALA A 10 10.32 -15.67 -23.02
N GLU A 11 9.84 -15.38 -21.81
CA GLU A 11 8.44 -15.50 -21.47
C GLU A 11 7.73 -14.16 -21.21
N LEU A 12 8.48 -13.05 -21.10
CA LEU A 12 7.91 -11.72 -20.85
C LEU A 12 8.17 -10.77 -22.02
N THR A 13 7.24 -9.89 -22.30
CA THR A 13 7.39 -8.76 -23.24
C THR A 13 7.80 -7.48 -22.54
N GLY A 14 7.69 -7.45 -21.21
CA GLY A 14 8.15 -6.37 -20.35
C GLY A 14 9.68 -6.29 -20.29
N GLU A 15 10.17 -5.31 -19.54
CA GLU A 15 11.61 -5.11 -19.45
C GLU A 15 12.24 -6.11 -18.46
N VAL A 16 13.30 -6.77 -18.90
CA VAL A 16 14.11 -7.70 -18.10
C VAL A 16 15.55 -7.20 -18.05
N GLN A 17 16.01 -6.77 -16.88
CA GLN A 17 17.26 -6.05 -16.69
C GLN A 17 18.14 -6.77 -15.65
N PHE A 18 19.29 -7.33 -16.10
CA PHE A 18 20.24 -8.05 -15.25
C PHE A 18 21.65 -7.44 -15.27
N ASP A 19 21.87 -6.45 -16.14
CA ASP A 19 23.15 -5.75 -16.19
C ASP A 19 23.40 -4.91 -14.92
N ARG A 20 24.66 -4.66 -14.62
CA ARG A 20 25.09 -3.97 -13.40
C ARG A 20 24.52 -2.56 -13.27
N PHE A 21 24.43 -1.84 -14.38
CA PHE A 21 23.96 -0.45 -14.39
C PHE A 21 22.46 -0.39 -14.05
N SER A 22 21.65 -1.18 -14.74
CA SER A 22 20.20 -1.23 -14.50
C SER A 22 19.86 -1.69 -13.08
N ARG A 23 20.53 -2.73 -12.59
CA ARG A 23 20.38 -3.20 -11.21
C ARG A 23 20.78 -2.13 -10.18
N GLY A 24 21.84 -1.35 -10.48
CA GLY A 24 22.32 -0.27 -9.64
C GLY A 24 21.27 0.81 -9.37
N ARG A 25 20.41 1.11 -10.34
CA ARG A 25 19.30 2.07 -10.17
C ARG A 25 18.24 1.61 -9.16
N TYR A 26 18.14 0.32 -8.93
CA TYR A 26 17.20 -0.28 -7.97
C TYR A 26 17.87 -0.75 -6.68
N ALA A 27 19.17 -0.49 -6.55
CA ALA A 27 19.92 -0.85 -5.35
C ALA A 27 19.68 0.10 -4.17
N THR A 28 19.04 1.24 -4.42
CA THR A 28 18.74 2.29 -3.42
C THR A 28 17.26 2.65 -3.44
N ASP A 29 16.78 3.24 -2.37
CA ASP A 29 15.52 3.95 -2.23
C ASP A 29 15.79 5.34 -1.60
N ALA A 30 14.83 5.95 -0.92
CA ALA A 30 15.05 7.23 -0.22
C ALA A 30 15.77 7.07 1.14
N SER A 31 16.17 5.85 1.51
CA SER A 31 17.00 5.59 2.70
C SER A 31 18.50 5.64 2.38
N HIS A 32 19.33 5.40 3.40
CA HIS A 32 20.79 5.23 3.23
C HIS A 32 21.19 3.78 3.00
N TYR A 33 20.25 2.87 2.88
CA TYR A 33 20.57 1.47 2.60
C TYR A 33 20.85 1.28 1.10
N GLN A 34 21.84 0.42 0.81
CA GLN A 34 22.15 0.03 -0.55
C GLN A 34 22.31 -1.47 -0.65
N VAL A 35 21.42 -2.13 -1.40
CA VAL A 35 21.44 -3.58 -1.61
C VAL A 35 21.20 -3.87 -3.08
N MET A 36 22.22 -4.46 -3.74
CA MET A 36 22.14 -4.82 -5.16
C MET A 36 21.14 -5.95 -5.39
N PRO A 37 20.04 -5.73 -6.18
CA PRO A 37 19.09 -6.79 -6.50
C PRO A 37 19.69 -7.88 -7.41
N ILE A 38 19.04 -9.03 -7.49
CA ILE A 38 19.41 -10.13 -8.41
C ILE A 38 19.19 -9.70 -9.86
N GLY A 39 18.03 -9.09 -10.13
CA GLY A 39 17.59 -8.57 -11.41
C GLY A 39 16.38 -7.69 -11.22
N VAL A 40 15.91 -7.06 -12.29
CA VAL A 40 14.74 -6.20 -12.31
C VAL A 40 13.84 -6.59 -13.48
N VAL A 41 12.53 -6.64 -13.21
CA VAL A 41 11.50 -6.80 -14.23
C VAL A 41 10.51 -5.64 -14.11
N ALA A 42 10.22 -4.98 -15.23
CA ALA A 42 9.10 -4.04 -15.33
C ALA A 42 8.01 -4.68 -16.24
N PRO A 43 7.03 -5.38 -15.64
CA PRO A 43 5.99 -6.07 -16.39
C PRO A 43 5.02 -5.07 -17.02
N ARG A 44 4.52 -5.39 -18.22
CA ARG A 44 3.55 -4.54 -18.92
C ARG A 44 2.11 -4.79 -18.47
N THR A 45 1.85 -5.99 -17.94
CA THR A 45 0.52 -6.39 -17.44
C THR A 45 0.64 -7.14 -16.12
N ILE A 46 -0.48 -7.28 -15.42
CA ILE A 46 -0.55 -8.06 -14.17
C ILE A 46 -0.22 -9.54 -14.43
N GLU A 47 -0.63 -10.08 -15.57
CA GLU A 47 -0.33 -11.46 -15.97
C GLU A 47 1.18 -11.68 -16.17
N GLU A 48 1.87 -10.67 -16.70
CA GLU A 48 3.34 -10.72 -16.79
C GLU A 48 4.01 -10.62 -15.41
N ALA A 49 3.46 -9.83 -14.48
CA ALA A 49 3.94 -9.78 -13.10
C ALA A 49 3.76 -11.14 -12.41
N ASP A 50 2.59 -11.77 -12.55
CA ASP A 50 2.35 -13.14 -12.06
C ASP A 50 3.34 -14.13 -12.67
N ARG A 51 3.53 -14.07 -13.99
CA ARG A 51 4.49 -14.96 -14.67
C ARG A 51 5.90 -14.75 -14.16
N ALA A 52 6.35 -13.52 -13.97
CA ALA A 52 7.67 -13.20 -13.41
C ALA A 52 7.85 -13.78 -12.00
N ILE A 53 6.83 -13.66 -11.16
CA ILE A 53 6.81 -14.20 -9.79
C ILE A 53 6.84 -15.73 -9.82
N ALA A 54 6.07 -16.37 -10.70
CA ALA A 54 6.05 -17.82 -10.87
C ALA A 54 7.43 -18.37 -11.33
N ILE A 55 8.09 -17.67 -12.27
CA ILE A 55 9.43 -18.01 -12.72
C ILE A 55 10.44 -17.86 -11.56
N ALA A 56 10.39 -16.73 -10.82
CA ALA A 56 11.27 -16.49 -9.68
C ALA A 56 11.12 -17.57 -8.63
N ARG A 57 9.89 -17.93 -8.28
CA ARG A 57 9.59 -19.04 -7.35
C ARG A 57 10.17 -20.37 -7.83
N GLY A 58 9.98 -20.70 -9.11
CA GLY A 58 10.53 -21.95 -9.69
C GLY A 58 12.05 -22.00 -9.72
N GLU A 59 12.72 -20.86 -9.75
CA GLU A 59 14.18 -20.72 -9.72
C GLU A 59 14.72 -20.49 -8.29
N GLY A 60 13.87 -20.52 -7.27
CA GLY A 60 14.25 -20.30 -5.86
C GLY A 60 14.69 -18.86 -5.55
N ALA A 61 14.28 -17.88 -6.36
CA ALA A 61 14.58 -16.48 -6.15
C ALA A 61 13.45 -15.79 -5.37
N SER A 62 13.81 -15.01 -4.35
CA SER A 62 12.86 -14.12 -3.68
C SER A 62 12.44 -12.97 -4.59
N VAL A 63 11.23 -12.45 -4.34
CA VAL A 63 10.65 -11.34 -5.10
C VAL A 63 10.52 -10.12 -4.19
N LEU A 64 10.75 -8.92 -4.74
CA LEU A 64 10.57 -7.65 -4.08
C LEU A 64 9.71 -6.75 -4.98
N ALA A 65 8.48 -6.48 -4.55
CA ALA A 65 7.63 -5.51 -5.23
C ALA A 65 8.21 -4.09 -5.08
N ARG A 66 8.21 -3.32 -6.17
CA ARG A 66 8.74 -1.97 -6.20
C ARG A 66 7.71 -1.00 -6.80
N GLY A 67 7.45 0.08 -6.08
CA GLY A 67 6.75 1.26 -6.55
C GLY A 67 7.72 2.43 -6.78
N GLY A 68 7.41 3.60 -6.25
CA GLY A 68 8.22 4.82 -6.42
C GLY A 68 9.57 4.84 -5.71
N GLY A 69 9.87 3.87 -4.85
CA GLY A 69 11.13 3.84 -4.09
C GLY A 69 11.30 4.98 -3.10
N THR A 70 10.20 5.48 -2.55
CA THR A 70 10.18 6.65 -1.64
C THR A 70 10.32 6.27 -0.16
N SER A 71 10.51 5.00 0.15
CA SER A 71 10.71 4.48 1.50
C SER A 71 12.01 4.99 2.11
N GLN A 72 11.96 5.36 3.41
CA GLN A 72 13.12 5.92 4.12
C GLN A 72 13.79 4.94 5.09
N ALA A 73 13.31 3.70 5.16
CA ALA A 73 13.83 2.67 6.06
C ALA A 73 14.31 1.39 5.33
N GLY A 74 14.51 1.47 3.99
CA GLY A 74 15.10 0.39 3.21
C GLY A 74 14.14 -0.75 2.84
N GLN A 75 12.82 -0.57 2.96
CA GLN A 75 11.84 -1.62 2.68
C GLN A 75 11.84 -2.05 1.21
N THR A 76 12.33 -1.20 0.31
CA THR A 76 12.28 -1.43 -1.14
C THR A 76 13.62 -1.81 -1.76
N VAL A 77 14.60 -2.19 -0.95
CA VAL A 77 15.90 -2.71 -1.41
C VAL A 77 16.16 -4.10 -0.87
N GLY A 78 16.76 -4.97 -1.68
CA GLY A 78 17.01 -6.36 -1.27
C GLY A 78 17.68 -7.21 -2.35
N LYS A 79 18.30 -8.34 -1.92
CA LYS A 79 18.88 -9.36 -2.82
C LYS A 79 17.77 -10.24 -3.42
N SER A 80 16.87 -9.64 -4.18
CA SER A 80 15.67 -10.27 -4.75
C SER A 80 15.53 -9.92 -6.22
N LEU A 81 14.64 -10.61 -6.93
CA LEU A 81 14.12 -10.10 -8.20
C LEU A 81 13.16 -8.95 -7.89
N VAL A 82 13.52 -7.75 -8.33
CA VAL A 82 12.65 -6.59 -8.22
C VAL A 82 11.58 -6.66 -9.30
N VAL A 83 10.31 -6.53 -8.92
CA VAL A 83 9.18 -6.38 -9.84
C VAL A 83 8.69 -4.94 -9.73
N ASP A 84 9.05 -4.13 -10.72
CA ASP A 84 8.70 -2.70 -10.77
C ASP A 84 7.31 -2.52 -11.36
N CYS A 85 6.36 -2.14 -10.50
CA CYS A 85 4.98 -1.84 -10.90
C CYS A 85 4.83 -0.43 -11.47
N SER A 86 5.76 0.50 -11.18
CA SER A 86 5.56 1.93 -11.39
C SER A 86 5.55 2.34 -12.86
N LYS A 87 6.14 1.53 -13.75
CA LYS A 87 6.37 1.93 -15.14
C LYS A 87 5.16 1.69 -16.04
N TYR A 88 4.46 0.57 -15.88
CA TYR A 88 3.40 0.15 -16.80
C TYR A 88 2.08 -0.19 -16.11
N LEU A 89 2.09 -0.57 -14.84
CA LEU A 89 0.90 -0.98 -14.08
C LEU A 89 0.26 0.24 -13.39
N SER A 90 -0.20 1.22 -14.16
CA SER A 90 -0.59 2.55 -13.67
C SER A 90 -1.97 3.02 -14.11
N ARG A 91 -2.88 2.09 -14.40
CA ARG A 91 -4.22 2.41 -14.90
C ARG A 91 -5.26 2.47 -13.76
N ILE A 92 -6.29 3.29 -13.97
CA ILE A 92 -7.59 3.11 -13.31
C ILE A 92 -8.33 2.03 -14.12
N LEU A 93 -8.67 0.92 -13.47
CA LEU A 93 -9.33 -0.23 -14.10
C LEU A 93 -10.85 -0.09 -14.09
N ASP A 94 -11.38 0.50 -13.02
CA ASP A 94 -12.81 0.79 -12.86
C ASP A 94 -13.01 2.06 -12.03
N LEU A 95 -14.07 2.82 -12.33
CA LEU A 95 -14.45 4.04 -11.60
C LEU A 95 -15.97 4.12 -11.42
N ASP A 96 -16.43 3.89 -10.20
CA ASP A 96 -17.83 4.13 -9.80
C ASP A 96 -17.94 5.52 -9.12
N VAL A 97 -18.26 6.52 -9.95
CA VAL A 97 -18.43 7.91 -9.49
C VAL A 97 -19.57 8.04 -8.47
N LYS A 98 -20.66 7.30 -8.65
CA LYS A 98 -21.85 7.37 -7.78
C LYS A 98 -21.54 6.85 -6.37
N ARG A 99 -20.74 5.77 -6.27
CA ARG A 99 -20.32 5.20 -4.99
C ARG A 99 -19.02 5.79 -4.46
N ALA A 100 -18.40 6.70 -5.22
CA ALA A 100 -17.10 7.27 -4.93
C ALA A 100 -16.04 6.18 -4.65
N ARG A 101 -15.84 5.28 -5.62
CA ARG A 101 -14.87 4.17 -5.57
C ARG A 101 -14.13 4.05 -6.88
N CYS A 102 -12.90 3.57 -6.83
CA CYS A 102 -12.18 3.13 -8.02
C CYS A 102 -11.31 1.92 -7.73
N THR A 103 -11.09 1.09 -8.75
CA THR A 103 -10.11 0.01 -8.73
C THR A 103 -8.92 0.42 -9.59
N VAL A 104 -7.72 0.28 -9.04
CA VAL A 104 -6.49 0.72 -9.69
C VAL A 104 -5.43 -0.37 -9.74
N GLU A 105 -4.52 -0.26 -10.70
CA GLU A 105 -3.26 -1.01 -10.71
C GLU A 105 -2.29 -0.45 -9.65
N PRO A 106 -1.38 -1.28 -9.08
CA PRO A 106 -0.56 -0.89 -7.92
C PRO A 106 0.48 0.20 -8.23
N GLY A 107 0.86 0.37 -9.49
CA GLY A 107 1.89 1.31 -9.93
C GLY A 107 1.41 2.72 -10.23
N ILE A 108 0.10 2.99 -10.14
CA ILE A 108 -0.41 4.35 -10.37
C ILE A 108 0.11 5.30 -9.28
N VAL A 109 0.67 6.43 -9.70
CA VAL A 109 1.19 7.47 -8.80
C VAL A 109 0.02 8.28 -8.24
N LEU A 110 0.09 8.67 -6.97
CA LEU A 110 -0.99 9.38 -6.27
C LEU A 110 -1.42 10.66 -7.00
N ASP A 111 -0.49 11.50 -7.44
CA ASP A 111 -0.83 12.74 -8.15
C ASP A 111 -1.47 12.46 -9.52
N ASP A 112 -1.05 11.41 -10.21
CA ASP A 112 -1.64 10.99 -11.49
C ASP A 112 -3.06 10.46 -11.31
N LEU A 113 -3.29 9.65 -10.27
CA LEU A 113 -4.62 9.20 -9.88
C LEU A 113 -5.52 10.42 -9.60
N ASN A 114 -5.07 11.33 -8.76
CA ASN A 114 -5.86 12.50 -8.38
C ASN A 114 -6.12 13.46 -9.55
N ARG A 115 -5.18 13.58 -10.49
CA ARG A 115 -5.38 14.35 -11.73
C ARG A 115 -6.50 13.76 -12.58
N GLN A 116 -6.56 12.44 -12.73
CA GLN A 116 -7.62 11.77 -13.48
C GLN A 116 -8.98 11.87 -12.76
N LEU A 117 -9.03 11.64 -11.45
CA LEU A 117 -10.25 11.69 -10.65
C LEU A 117 -10.86 13.09 -10.57
N LYS A 118 -10.04 14.14 -10.68
CA LYS A 118 -10.48 15.55 -10.60
C LYS A 118 -11.57 15.89 -11.61
N THR A 119 -11.53 15.32 -12.80
CA THR A 119 -12.54 15.55 -13.86
C THR A 119 -13.92 15.02 -13.47
N HIS A 120 -13.97 14.08 -12.50
CA HIS A 120 -15.20 13.49 -11.96
C HIS A 120 -15.62 14.11 -10.61
N GLY A 121 -14.98 15.20 -10.18
CA GLY A 121 -15.29 15.84 -8.90
C GLY A 121 -14.80 15.02 -7.68
N LEU A 122 -13.92 14.07 -7.87
CA LEU A 122 -13.42 13.14 -6.85
C LEU A 122 -11.90 13.27 -6.66
N TRP A 123 -11.41 12.73 -5.56
CA TRP A 123 -10.00 12.56 -5.26
C TRP A 123 -9.77 11.46 -4.24
N PHE A 124 -8.55 10.90 -4.21
CA PHE A 124 -8.11 9.98 -3.17
C PHE A 124 -7.47 10.79 -2.02
N PRO A 125 -8.01 10.71 -0.78
CA PRO A 125 -7.72 11.71 0.24
C PRO A 125 -6.50 11.44 1.11
N VAL A 126 -5.82 10.30 0.95
CA VAL A 126 -4.58 10.01 1.69
C VAL A 126 -3.46 10.83 1.07
N ASP A 127 -3.02 11.85 1.79
CA ASP A 127 -1.92 12.71 1.37
C ASP A 127 -0.58 12.23 1.93
N ILE A 128 0.47 12.49 1.17
CA ILE A 128 1.86 12.21 1.56
C ILE A 128 2.78 13.24 0.90
N SER A 129 3.93 13.49 1.49
CA SER A 129 4.91 14.45 0.96
C SER A 129 5.48 14.05 -0.41
N THR A 130 5.53 12.76 -0.71
CA THR A 130 6.07 12.18 -1.95
C THR A 130 4.99 11.85 -2.98
N SER A 131 3.84 12.53 -2.95
CA SER A 131 2.66 12.25 -3.80
C SER A 131 2.95 12.19 -5.29
N SER A 132 3.94 12.96 -5.76
CA SER A 132 4.40 12.98 -7.16
C SER A 132 5.19 11.74 -7.59
N ARG A 133 5.50 10.83 -6.68
CA ARG A 133 6.32 9.64 -6.93
C ARG A 133 5.73 8.36 -6.34
N ALA A 134 5.16 8.44 -5.15
CA ALA A 134 4.64 7.27 -4.45
C ALA A 134 3.46 6.66 -5.19
N THR A 135 3.50 5.34 -5.35
CA THR A 135 2.47 4.56 -6.03
C THR A 135 1.45 4.03 -5.02
N ILE A 136 0.22 3.82 -5.47
CA ILE A 136 -0.87 3.32 -4.61
C ILE A 136 -0.52 1.97 -3.96
N GLY A 137 0.11 1.06 -4.70
CA GLY A 137 0.58 -0.23 -4.15
C GLY A 137 1.63 -0.04 -3.05
N GLY A 138 2.60 0.86 -3.27
CA GLY A 138 3.60 1.21 -2.25
C GLY A 138 2.96 1.87 -1.03
N MET A 139 2.01 2.79 -1.23
CA MET A 139 1.25 3.42 -0.14
C MET A 139 0.45 2.41 0.67
N ALA A 140 -0.17 1.42 0.01
CA ALA A 140 -0.89 0.33 0.68
C ALA A 140 0.08 -0.54 1.50
N GLY A 141 1.19 -0.99 0.92
CA GLY A 141 2.21 -1.76 1.63
C GLY A 141 2.74 -1.03 2.87
N ASN A 142 2.92 0.26 2.80
CA ASN A 142 3.42 1.10 3.90
C ASN A 142 2.34 1.52 4.92
N ASN A 143 1.05 1.40 4.61
CA ASN A 143 -0.06 2.03 5.34
C ASN A 143 0.13 3.54 5.45
N SER A 144 0.43 4.19 4.35
CA SER A 144 0.79 5.60 4.28
C SER A 144 -0.27 6.52 4.87
N CYS A 145 0.18 7.62 5.45
CA CYS A 145 -0.65 8.67 6.03
C CYS A 145 0.03 10.03 5.87
N GLY A 146 -0.72 11.11 6.06
CA GLY A 146 -0.20 12.47 6.02
C GLY A 146 -0.95 13.42 6.95
N GLY A 147 -0.76 14.73 6.79
CA GLY A 147 -1.38 15.75 7.64
C GLY A 147 -2.91 15.70 7.62
N ARG A 148 -3.51 15.29 6.50
CA ARG A 148 -4.97 15.16 6.35
C ARG A 148 -5.54 13.87 6.96
N SER A 149 -4.70 12.99 7.45
CA SER A 149 -5.15 11.73 8.09
C SER A 149 -5.96 11.95 9.37
N MET A 150 -5.87 13.13 9.98
CA MET A 150 -6.78 13.53 11.06
C MET A 150 -8.26 13.48 10.65
N ARG A 151 -8.55 13.80 9.38
CA ARG A 151 -9.91 13.83 8.84
C ARG A 151 -10.25 12.59 8.02
N TYR A 152 -9.30 12.12 7.22
CA TYR A 152 -9.55 11.08 6.21
C TYR A 152 -8.99 9.71 6.57
N GLY A 153 -8.24 9.60 7.67
CA GLY A 153 -7.58 8.36 8.05
C GLY A 153 -6.31 8.07 7.24
N THR A 154 -5.87 6.82 7.30
CA THR A 154 -4.70 6.28 6.61
C THR A 154 -5.10 5.48 5.37
N MET A 155 -4.15 4.83 4.71
CA MET A 155 -4.45 3.86 3.63
C MET A 155 -5.43 2.79 4.09
N ARG A 156 -5.26 2.25 5.31
CA ARG A 156 -6.15 1.25 5.90
C ARG A 156 -7.62 1.67 5.87
N ASP A 157 -7.91 2.94 6.15
CA ASP A 157 -9.28 3.46 6.23
C ASP A 157 -9.90 3.73 4.85
N ASN A 158 -9.05 3.79 3.81
CA ASN A 158 -9.42 4.18 2.45
C ASN A 158 -9.23 3.09 1.39
N VAL A 159 -8.75 1.90 1.77
CA VAL A 159 -8.72 0.71 0.91
C VAL A 159 -9.90 -0.18 1.24
N ILE A 160 -10.69 -0.53 0.23
CA ILE A 160 -11.89 -1.34 0.35
C ILE A 160 -11.54 -2.82 0.21
N SER A 161 -10.77 -3.16 -0.83
CA SER A 161 -10.32 -4.53 -1.08
C SER A 161 -8.99 -4.55 -1.85
N ILE A 162 -8.31 -5.68 -1.80
CA ILE A 162 -7.06 -5.93 -2.56
C ILE A 162 -7.17 -7.31 -3.21
N GLU A 163 -6.92 -7.39 -4.51
CA GLU A 163 -6.55 -8.65 -5.16
C GLU A 163 -5.02 -8.81 -5.08
N ALA A 164 -4.55 -9.97 -4.65
CA ALA A 164 -3.13 -10.20 -4.45
C ALA A 164 -2.73 -11.64 -4.75
N LEU A 165 -1.48 -11.80 -5.20
CA LEU A 165 -0.83 -13.09 -5.40
C LEU A 165 -0.12 -13.48 -4.10
N LEU A 166 -0.44 -14.66 -3.60
CA LEU A 166 0.25 -15.29 -2.48
C LEU A 166 1.58 -15.93 -2.91
N ALA A 167 2.40 -16.31 -1.95
CA ALA A 167 3.71 -16.92 -2.21
C ALA A 167 3.62 -18.24 -2.99
N ASP A 168 2.53 -18.99 -2.88
CA ASP A 168 2.27 -20.22 -3.62
C ASP A 168 1.73 -19.98 -5.05
N GLY A 169 1.44 -18.71 -5.42
CA GLY A 169 0.87 -18.30 -6.70
C GLY A 169 -0.66 -18.27 -6.70
N THR A 170 -1.31 -18.47 -5.57
CA THR A 170 -2.77 -18.33 -5.47
C THR A 170 -3.15 -16.86 -5.62
N LEU A 171 -3.98 -16.53 -6.59
CA LEU A 171 -4.64 -15.22 -6.68
C LEU A 171 -5.82 -15.21 -5.73
N ALA A 172 -5.84 -14.26 -4.79
CA ALA A 172 -6.86 -14.18 -3.76
C ALA A 172 -7.41 -12.76 -3.62
N HIS A 173 -8.71 -12.67 -3.33
CA HIS A 173 -9.38 -11.41 -3.03
C HIS A 173 -9.50 -11.19 -1.53
N PHE A 174 -8.87 -10.14 -1.05
CA PHE A 174 -8.90 -9.69 0.33
C PHE A 174 -9.87 -8.52 0.45
N GLY A 175 -10.99 -8.73 1.12
CA GLY A 175 -12.04 -7.73 1.32
C GLY A 175 -12.76 -7.94 2.63
N ARG A 176 -13.91 -7.28 2.78
CA ARG A 176 -14.77 -7.46 3.96
C ARG A 176 -15.37 -8.85 3.98
N ILE A 177 -15.44 -9.41 5.18
CA ILE A 177 -16.11 -10.67 5.46
C ILE A 177 -17.19 -10.42 6.52
N GLY A 178 -18.43 -10.81 6.22
CA GLY A 178 -19.62 -10.60 7.08
C GLY A 178 -19.68 -11.49 8.32
N GLY A 179 -18.54 -11.77 8.96
CA GLY A 179 -18.46 -12.68 10.12
C GLY A 179 -18.67 -14.17 9.78
N ASN A 180 -18.88 -14.49 8.52
CA ASN A 180 -19.07 -15.84 8.02
C ASN A 180 -18.02 -16.17 6.94
N LEU A 181 -17.24 -17.23 7.18
CA LEU A 181 -16.25 -17.71 6.20
C LEU A 181 -16.86 -18.16 4.86
N LYS A 182 -18.19 -18.33 4.77
CA LYS A 182 -18.88 -18.61 3.51
C LYS A 182 -18.73 -17.49 2.48
N ASP A 183 -18.58 -16.25 2.95
CA ASP A 183 -18.39 -15.07 2.08
C ASP A 183 -16.95 -14.93 1.56
N VAL A 184 -16.03 -15.74 2.10
CA VAL A 184 -14.63 -15.78 1.66
C VAL A 184 -14.50 -16.73 0.47
N PRO A 185 -13.83 -16.32 -0.64
CA PRO A 185 -13.54 -17.21 -1.76
C PRO A 185 -12.87 -18.50 -1.30
N THR A 186 -13.28 -19.63 -1.90
CA THR A 186 -12.84 -20.97 -1.46
C THR A 186 -11.32 -21.11 -1.29
N PRO A 187 -10.47 -20.61 -2.20
CA PRO A 187 -9.02 -20.74 -2.05
C PRO A 187 -8.46 -20.01 -0.83
N LEU A 188 -9.12 -18.93 -0.38
CA LEU A 188 -8.67 -18.11 0.74
C LEU A 188 -9.23 -18.57 2.09
N ARG A 189 -10.25 -19.45 2.12
CA ARG A 189 -10.93 -19.85 3.36
C ARG A 189 -10.02 -20.44 4.44
N PRO A 190 -9.09 -21.35 4.13
CA PRO A 190 -8.18 -21.90 5.13
C PRO A 190 -7.34 -20.78 5.77
N LEU A 191 -6.72 -19.94 4.95
CA LEU A 191 -5.92 -18.82 5.43
C LEU A 191 -6.76 -17.82 6.26
N ALA A 192 -7.96 -17.47 5.79
CA ALA A 192 -8.86 -16.58 6.53
C ALA A 192 -9.23 -17.15 7.89
N LYS A 193 -9.47 -18.47 7.99
CA LYS A 193 -9.74 -19.17 9.26
C LYS A 193 -8.56 -19.03 10.22
N ASP A 194 -7.35 -19.24 9.73
CA ASP A 194 -6.13 -19.16 10.55
C ASP A 194 -5.87 -17.72 11.01
N LEU A 195 -6.07 -16.73 10.12
CA LEU A 195 -5.95 -15.31 10.46
C LEU A 195 -6.95 -14.91 11.56
N LEU A 196 -8.21 -15.33 11.44
CA LEU A 196 -9.23 -15.08 12.47
C LEU A 196 -8.89 -15.76 13.79
N ALA A 197 -8.34 -16.98 13.74
CA ALA A 197 -7.89 -17.69 14.94
C ALA A 197 -6.73 -16.96 15.64
N ILE A 198 -5.80 -16.38 14.88
CA ILE A 198 -4.74 -15.51 15.42
C ILE A 198 -5.36 -14.30 16.11
N GLY A 199 -6.27 -13.59 15.45
CA GLY A 199 -6.93 -12.41 16.01
C GLY A 199 -7.69 -12.71 17.30
N ALA A 200 -8.36 -13.86 17.37
CA ALA A 200 -9.07 -14.30 18.57
C ALA A 200 -8.12 -14.68 19.71
N ARG A 201 -7.07 -15.45 19.41
CA ARG A 201 -6.10 -15.92 20.39
C ARG A 201 -5.30 -14.77 21.02
N GLU A 202 -4.90 -13.77 20.20
CA GLU A 202 -4.04 -12.67 20.63
C GLU A 202 -4.83 -11.40 21.02
N ALA A 203 -6.15 -11.47 21.16
CA ALA A 203 -7.02 -10.30 21.35
C ALA A 203 -6.64 -9.47 22.57
N ASP A 204 -6.33 -10.10 23.70
CA ASP A 204 -5.97 -9.41 24.95
C ASP A 204 -4.61 -8.72 24.82
N GLU A 205 -3.63 -9.40 24.25
CA GLU A 205 -2.29 -8.87 24.04
C GLU A 205 -2.29 -7.70 23.04
N ILE A 206 -3.05 -7.82 21.95
CA ILE A 206 -3.25 -6.74 20.99
C ILE A 206 -3.90 -5.53 21.67
N THR A 207 -4.91 -5.76 22.51
CA THR A 207 -5.62 -4.68 23.21
C THR A 207 -4.73 -3.99 24.22
N ALA A 208 -3.86 -4.74 24.90
CA ALA A 208 -2.94 -4.21 25.90
C ALA A 208 -1.77 -3.42 25.28
N ARG A 209 -1.17 -3.94 24.19
CA ARG A 209 0.09 -3.40 23.66
C ARG A 209 -0.02 -2.47 22.46
N PHE A 210 -1.07 -2.60 21.64
CA PHE A 210 -1.20 -1.74 20.47
C PHE A 210 -1.41 -0.28 20.90
N PRO A 211 -0.58 0.67 20.40
CA PRO A 211 -0.70 2.08 20.75
C PRO A 211 -2.08 2.64 20.42
N LYS A 212 -2.69 3.31 21.39
CA LYS A 212 -4.01 3.95 21.24
C LYS A 212 -3.86 5.37 20.70
N VAL A 213 -3.22 5.49 19.54
CA VAL A 213 -3.00 6.75 18.84
C VAL A 213 -3.73 6.76 17.52
N GLN A 214 -4.09 7.96 17.04
CA GLN A 214 -4.88 8.13 15.83
C GLN A 214 -4.15 7.60 14.58
N ARG A 215 -2.83 7.82 14.49
CA ARG A 215 -2.00 7.35 13.37
C ARG A 215 -1.05 6.27 13.86
N ARG A 216 -1.46 5.03 13.72
CA ARG A 216 -0.62 3.85 13.94
C ARG A 216 -0.42 3.16 12.60
N VAL A 217 0.77 3.21 12.05
CA VAL A 217 1.09 2.73 10.70
C VAL A 217 2.21 1.68 10.67
N GLY A 218 2.96 1.52 11.76
CA GLY A 218 4.04 0.54 11.83
C GLY A 218 3.54 -0.88 12.12
N GLY A 219 4.07 -1.85 11.41
CA GLY A 219 3.78 -3.27 11.58
C GLY A 219 2.44 -3.75 11.04
N TYR A 220 2.17 -5.04 11.22
CA TYR A 220 0.94 -5.66 10.75
C TYR A 220 -0.29 -5.19 11.52
N ASN A 221 -1.40 -5.01 10.84
CA ASN A 221 -2.68 -4.59 11.42
C ASN A 221 -3.46 -5.76 12.05
N LEU A 222 -2.85 -6.48 12.99
CA LEU A 222 -3.48 -7.62 13.67
C LEU A 222 -4.76 -7.24 14.44
N ASP A 223 -4.86 -6.00 14.89
CA ASP A 223 -6.05 -5.46 15.54
C ASP A 223 -7.30 -5.45 14.64
N ALA A 224 -7.12 -5.54 13.32
CA ALA A 224 -8.21 -5.70 12.36
C ALA A 224 -8.86 -7.09 12.41
N LEU A 225 -8.18 -8.06 13.00
CA LEU A 225 -8.64 -9.46 13.10
C LEU A 225 -9.30 -9.78 14.43
N VAL A 226 -9.27 -8.87 15.42
CA VAL A 226 -9.83 -9.08 16.75
C VAL A 226 -11.36 -9.18 16.67
N PRO A 227 -11.99 -10.24 17.22
CA PRO A 227 -13.43 -10.41 17.23
C PRO A 227 -14.19 -9.27 17.94
N GLY A 228 -15.45 -9.07 17.57
CA GLY A 228 -16.32 -8.06 18.21
C GLY A 228 -16.16 -6.64 17.68
N LYS A 229 -15.23 -6.38 16.79
CA LYS A 229 -15.21 -5.17 15.94
C LYS A 229 -16.07 -5.43 14.71
N ASN A 230 -16.88 -4.44 14.34
CA ASN A 230 -17.75 -4.49 13.17
C ASN A 230 -16.95 -4.88 11.93
N ASP A 231 -17.47 -5.77 11.11
CA ASP A 231 -16.99 -6.16 9.77
C ASP A 231 -15.45 -6.25 9.63
N ILE A 232 -14.92 -7.43 9.79
CA ILE A 232 -13.50 -7.70 9.52
C ILE A 232 -13.22 -7.50 8.03
N ASN A 233 -12.22 -6.67 7.71
CA ASN A 233 -11.71 -6.51 6.35
C ASN A 233 -10.33 -7.14 6.23
N LEU A 234 -10.23 -8.25 5.50
CA LEU A 234 -8.98 -8.98 5.30
C LEU A 234 -7.93 -8.16 4.52
N ALA A 235 -8.33 -7.16 3.73
CA ALA A 235 -7.37 -6.26 3.08
C ALA A 235 -6.47 -5.56 4.09
N HIS A 236 -6.94 -5.30 5.31
CA HIS A 236 -6.15 -4.66 6.35
C HIS A 236 -4.91 -5.46 6.77
N VAL A 237 -4.90 -6.79 6.55
CA VAL A 237 -3.71 -7.64 6.81
C VAL A 237 -2.59 -7.30 5.84
N LEU A 238 -2.93 -6.97 4.59
CA LEU A 238 -1.96 -6.62 3.54
C LEU A 238 -1.52 -5.15 3.64
N ILE A 239 -2.36 -4.28 4.20
CA ILE A 239 -2.02 -2.88 4.44
C ILE A 239 -1.00 -2.77 5.56
N GLY A 240 0.15 -2.14 5.29
CA GLY A 240 1.25 -2.03 6.24
C GLY A 240 2.12 -3.28 6.33
N SER A 241 1.95 -4.25 5.42
CA SER A 241 2.76 -5.47 5.37
C SER A 241 4.11 -5.29 4.64
N GLU A 242 4.36 -4.12 4.06
CA GLU A 242 5.56 -3.80 3.28
C GLU A 242 5.86 -4.82 2.15
N GLY A 243 4.80 -5.42 1.58
CA GLY A 243 4.91 -6.44 0.54
C GLY A 243 5.42 -7.81 1.00
N THR A 244 5.50 -8.07 2.32
CA THR A 244 6.04 -9.33 2.88
C THR A 244 5.04 -10.48 2.85
N LEU A 245 3.75 -10.22 2.69
CA LEU A 245 2.70 -11.24 2.75
C LEU A 245 2.14 -11.63 1.38
N ALA A 246 2.04 -10.68 0.46
CA ALA A 246 1.50 -10.92 -0.87
C ALA A 246 1.91 -9.81 -1.85
N PHE A 247 1.79 -10.07 -3.14
CA PHE A 247 1.99 -9.10 -4.21
C PHE A 247 0.61 -8.55 -4.65
N SER A 248 0.34 -7.28 -4.36
CA SER A 248 -0.93 -6.63 -4.74
C SER A 248 -1.01 -6.44 -6.24
N THR A 249 -2.13 -6.88 -6.85
CA THR A 249 -2.38 -6.79 -8.30
C THR A 249 -3.42 -5.73 -8.63
N ARG A 250 -4.47 -5.60 -7.81
CA ARG A 250 -5.52 -4.60 -7.93
C ARG A 250 -5.91 -4.09 -6.55
N ILE A 251 -6.20 -2.80 -6.45
CA ILE A 251 -6.56 -2.17 -5.18
C ILE A 251 -7.83 -1.34 -5.40
N GLU A 252 -8.89 -1.68 -4.67
CA GLU A 252 -10.13 -0.91 -4.65
C GLU A 252 -10.04 0.15 -3.56
N LEU A 253 -10.28 1.40 -3.96
CA LEU A 253 -10.12 2.59 -3.15
C LEU A 253 -11.46 3.27 -2.88
N LYS A 254 -11.62 3.79 -1.67
CA LYS A 254 -12.67 4.73 -1.30
C LYS A 254 -12.21 6.14 -1.65
N LEU A 255 -13.00 6.85 -2.42
CA LEU A 255 -12.74 8.23 -2.83
C LEU A 255 -13.52 9.22 -1.98
N SER A 256 -13.12 10.48 -2.08
CA SER A 256 -13.82 11.61 -1.44
C SER A 256 -14.18 12.66 -2.49
N PRO A 257 -15.25 13.43 -2.28
CA PRO A 257 -15.54 14.61 -3.10
C PRO A 257 -14.39 15.63 -3.03
N LEU A 258 -14.14 16.31 -4.14
CA LEU A 258 -13.15 17.40 -4.16
C LEU A 258 -13.46 18.42 -3.07
N LEU A 259 -12.41 18.89 -2.42
CA LEU A 259 -12.52 20.00 -1.48
C LEU A 259 -12.93 21.27 -2.21
N GLY A 260 -13.89 21.99 -1.65
CA GLY A 260 -14.28 23.29 -2.13
C GLY A 260 -13.20 24.37 -1.89
N ARG A 261 -13.62 25.57 -1.53
CA ARG A 261 -12.68 26.66 -1.17
C ARG A 261 -11.83 26.25 0.04
N ARG A 262 -10.53 26.55 -0.03
CA ARG A 262 -9.57 26.25 1.03
C ARG A 262 -8.99 27.55 1.57
N ALA A 263 -8.76 27.59 2.89
CA ALA A 263 -8.02 28.64 3.55
C ALA A 263 -6.84 28.01 4.29
N VAL A 264 -5.73 28.74 4.36
CA VAL A 264 -4.57 28.40 5.17
C VAL A 264 -4.44 29.47 6.24
N GLY A 265 -4.35 29.06 7.50
CA GLY A 265 -4.01 29.93 8.62
C GLY A 265 -2.58 29.68 9.05
N VAL A 266 -1.80 30.73 9.20
CA VAL A 266 -0.45 30.67 9.80
C VAL A 266 -0.50 31.39 11.13
N CYS A 267 -0.21 30.64 12.20
CA CYS A 267 -0.17 31.17 13.55
C CYS A 267 1.29 31.27 14.01
N HIS A 268 1.70 32.46 14.44
CA HIS A 268 3.06 32.70 14.96
C HIS A 268 3.03 32.69 16.49
N PHE A 269 4.02 32.05 17.11
CA PHE A 269 4.16 31.92 18.55
C PHE A 269 5.55 32.34 18.99
N GLY A 270 5.69 32.81 20.23
CA GLY A 270 6.95 33.23 20.80
C GLY A 270 7.89 32.06 21.13
N SER A 271 7.34 30.85 21.27
CA SER A 271 8.10 29.65 21.57
C SER A 271 7.47 28.37 20.95
N PHE A 272 8.29 27.33 20.80
CA PHE A 272 7.82 26.02 20.36
C PHE A 272 6.78 25.42 21.33
N SER A 273 6.98 25.63 22.64
CA SER A 273 6.05 25.17 23.68
C SER A 273 4.66 25.81 23.53
N GLU A 274 4.60 27.12 23.26
CA GLU A 274 3.33 27.81 23.01
C GLU A 274 2.65 27.30 21.76
N ALA A 275 3.38 27.07 20.66
CA ALA A 275 2.85 26.50 19.45
C ALA A 275 2.25 25.10 19.69
N MET A 276 2.98 24.23 20.41
CA MET A 276 2.48 22.89 20.78
C MET A 276 1.22 22.98 21.66
N ASN A 277 1.21 23.84 22.65
CA ASN A 277 0.05 24.02 23.53
C ASN A 277 -1.19 24.56 22.78
N SER A 278 -1.00 25.39 21.76
CA SER A 278 -2.08 25.94 20.97
C SER A 278 -2.80 24.89 20.09
N ALA A 279 -2.11 23.79 19.73
CA ALA A 279 -2.67 22.73 18.88
C ALA A 279 -3.98 22.17 19.49
N GLN A 280 -4.07 21.99 20.80
CA GLN A 280 -5.29 21.51 21.48
C GLN A 280 -6.50 22.46 21.30
N HIS A 281 -6.26 23.73 21.07
CA HIS A 281 -7.30 24.71 20.78
C HIS A 281 -7.64 24.75 19.30
N ILE A 282 -6.63 24.72 18.43
CA ILE A 282 -6.77 24.74 16.97
C ILE A 282 -7.58 23.53 16.47
N VAL A 283 -7.33 22.32 17.01
CA VAL A 283 -8.05 21.10 16.59
C VAL A 283 -9.55 21.17 16.87
N ARG A 284 -10.02 21.99 17.82
CA ARG A 284 -11.46 22.19 18.09
C ARG A 284 -12.17 22.88 16.93
N LEU A 285 -11.45 23.63 16.10
CA LEU A 285 -11.96 24.23 14.87
C LEU A 285 -12.13 23.20 13.73
N LYS A 286 -11.77 21.94 13.96
CA LYS A 286 -11.84 20.83 13.02
C LYS A 286 -11.15 21.13 11.67
N PRO A 287 -9.89 21.62 11.69
CA PRO A 287 -9.15 21.82 10.46
C PRO A 287 -8.95 20.50 9.72
N ILE A 288 -8.64 20.58 8.41
CA ILE A 288 -8.36 19.39 7.60
C ILE A 288 -6.98 18.83 7.95
N ALA A 289 -6.02 19.72 8.22
CA ALA A 289 -4.66 19.40 8.62
C ALA A 289 -4.13 20.46 9.59
N VAL A 290 -3.23 20.05 10.46
CA VAL A 290 -2.44 20.95 11.33
C VAL A 290 -1.00 20.46 11.25
N GLU A 291 -0.09 21.39 10.95
CA GLU A 291 1.34 21.10 10.90
C GLU A 291 2.08 22.13 11.75
N LEU A 292 3.08 21.68 12.47
CA LEU A 292 4.00 22.49 13.24
C LEU A 292 5.33 22.57 12.48
N MET A 293 5.81 23.78 12.23
CA MET A 293 7.07 24.03 11.52
C MET A 293 7.99 24.90 12.37
#